data_db4e525c3897b06ca3b3c8ab48743215
#
_entry.id   db4e525c3897b06ca3b3c8ab48743215
#
_cell.length_a   1.000
_cell.length_b   1.000
_cell.length_c   1.000
_cell.angle_alpha   90.00
_cell.angle_beta   90.00
_cell.angle_gamma   90.00
#
_symmetry.space_group_name_H-M   'P 1'
#
loop_
_entity.id
_entity.type
_entity.pdbx_description
1 polymer ?
#
loop_
_entity_poly.entity_id
_entity_poly.type
_entity_poly.pdbx_seq_one_letter_code
_entity_poly.pdbx_strand_id
1 'polypeptide(L)'
;MNPALESFFKIVALSAGLKNGDAHLKNFGVLYPDCSAAAAISFAPAYDIVTTSVYIKTDSMALLLGGSKAWPKYKMLMRFGRSACNLTEGRCHELLQQVVHGMELAMVEMRDHIRTHRGFAEIGKAMLEQWQAGTERSLVKG
;
A
#
# COMPACT_ATOMS: atom_id res chain seq x y z
N MET A 1 -21.58 1.92 -0.84
CA MET A 1 -20.13 1.78 -0.71
C MET A 1 -19.47 2.71 -1.71
N ASN A 2 -18.39 3.42 -1.33
CA ASN A 2 -17.72 4.36 -2.26
C ASN A 2 -16.44 3.70 -2.81
N PRO A 3 -16.43 3.30 -4.09
CA PRO A 3 -15.27 2.62 -4.71
C PRO A 3 -13.96 3.41 -4.64
N ALA A 4 -14.04 4.75 -4.66
CA ALA A 4 -12.85 5.60 -4.55
C ALA A 4 -12.19 5.48 -3.18
N LEU A 5 -12.97 5.43 -2.10
CA LEU A 5 -12.45 5.24 -0.74
C LEU A 5 -11.89 3.83 -0.51
N GLU A 6 -12.46 2.81 -1.15
CA GLU A 6 -11.90 1.45 -1.13
C GLU A 6 -10.54 1.40 -1.85
N SER A 7 -10.44 2.03 -3.02
CA SER A 7 -9.18 2.12 -3.76
C SER A 7 -8.13 2.89 -2.97
N PHE A 8 -8.51 4.01 -2.37
CA PHE A 8 -7.61 4.78 -1.49
C PHE A 8 -7.11 3.94 -0.31
N PHE A 9 -8.01 3.24 0.39
CA PHE A 9 -7.64 2.34 1.48
C PHE A 9 -6.64 1.27 1.03
N LYS A 10 -6.88 0.62 -0.12
CA LYS A 10 -5.98 -0.40 -0.67
C LYS A 10 -4.60 0.17 -1.00
N ILE A 11 -4.52 1.38 -1.58
CA ILE A 11 -3.23 2.01 -1.92
C ILE A 11 -2.44 2.35 -0.66
N VAL A 12 -3.10 2.86 0.38
CA VAL A 12 -2.44 3.12 1.68
C VAL A 12 -1.94 1.82 2.30
N ALA A 13 -2.76 0.77 2.30
CA ALA A 13 -2.38 -0.55 2.80
C ALA A 13 -1.21 -1.15 2.01
N LEU A 14 -1.25 -1.07 0.68
CA LEU A 14 -0.16 -1.52 -0.20
C LEU A 14 1.14 -0.78 0.10
N SER A 15 1.08 0.55 0.25
CA SER A 15 2.26 1.37 0.58
C SER A 15 2.89 0.95 1.92
N ALA A 16 2.05 0.61 2.91
CA ALA A 16 2.53 0.09 4.19
C ALA A 16 3.17 -1.31 4.05
N GLY A 17 2.56 -2.20 3.27
CA GLY A 17 3.05 -3.55 3.00
C GLY A 17 4.38 -3.56 2.25
N LEU A 18 4.51 -2.70 1.25
CA LEU A 18 5.73 -2.56 0.44
C LEU A 18 6.83 -1.73 1.12
N LYS A 19 6.53 -1.10 2.25
CA LYS A 19 7.43 -0.12 2.88
C LYS A 19 7.79 1.04 1.94
N ASN A 20 6.75 1.61 1.30
CA ASN A 20 6.86 2.80 0.45
C ASN A 20 6.74 4.06 1.30
N GLY A 21 7.86 4.63 1.73
CA GLY A 21 7.92 5.88 2.51
C GLY A 21 7.74 7.14 1.67
N ASP A 22 7.68 7.03 0.35
CA ASP A 22 7.48 8.17 -0.55
C ASP A 22 6.02 8.34 -1.03
N ALA A 23 5.08 7.63 -0.41
CA ALA A 23 3.65 7.77 -0.70
C ALA A 23 3.09 9.09 -0.13
N HIS A 24 3.49 10.21 -0.73
CA HIS A 24 3.03 11.56 -0.37
C HIS A 24 1.79 11.97 -1.16
N LEU A 25 1.21 13.16 -0.89
CA LEU A 25 -0.07 13.59 -1.47
C LEU A 25 -0.10 13.59 -3.01
N LYS A 26 1.02 13.84 -3.69
CA LYS A 26 1.09 13.84 -5.16
C LYS A 26 0.98 12.43 -5.77
N ASN A 27 1.13 11.38 -4.97
CA ASN A 27 0.98 9.98 -5.40
C ASN A 27 -0.46 9.48 -5.28
N PHE A 28 -1.39 10.37 -4.92
CA PHE A 28 -2.82 10.08 -4.86
C PHE A 28 -3.56 11.03 -5.78
N GLY A 29 -4.24 10.49 -6.77
CA GLY A 29 -4.97 11.27 -7.76
C GLY A 29 -6.42 10.85 -7.89
N VAL A 30 -7.22 11.72 -8.48
CA VAL A 30 -8.59 11.44 -8.87
C VAL A 30 -8.78 11.75 -10.34
N LEU A 31 -9.63 10.99 -10.99
CA LEU A 31 -9.96 11.14 -12.40
C LEU A 31 -11.38 11.69 -12.51
N TYR A 32 -11.52 12.67 -13.36
CA TYR A 32 -12.80 13.27 -13.74
C TYR A 32 -13.09 12.91 -15.19
N PRO A 33 -14.28 12.44 -15.53
CA PRO A 33 -14.65 12.17 -16.93
C PRO A 33 -14.73 13.44 -17.78
N ASP A 34 -15.05 14.59 -17.14
CA ASP A 34 -15.09 15.91 -17.74
C ASP A 34 -14.84 16.99 -16.68
N CYS A 35 -14.82 18.26 -17.09
CA CYS A 35 -14.58 19.42 -16.22
C CYS A 35 -15.84 19.88 -15.45
N SER A 36 -16.95 19.15 -15.49
CA SER A 36 -18.16 19.51 -14.74
C SER A 36 -18.04 19.12 -13.28
N ALA A 37 -18.51 19.97 -12.38
CA ALA A 37 -18.51 19.70 -10.95
C ALA A 37 -19.44 18.54 -10.52
N ALA A 38 -20.31 18.09 -11.40
CA ALA A 38 -21.25 16.98 -11.18
C ALA A 38 -20.71 15.61 -11.66
N ALA A 39 -19.51 15.58 -12.25
CA ALA A 39 -18.96 14.37 -12.81
C ALA A 39 -18.66 13.33 -11.71
N ALA A 40 -18.89 12.07 -12.02
CA ALA A 40 -18.50 10.96 -11.16
C ALA A 40 -16.98 10.90 -11.03
N ILE A 41 -16.47 11.08 -9.82
CA ILE A 41 -15.04 11.02 -9.51
C ILE A 41 -14.64 9.56 -9.29
N SER A 42 -13.58 9.13 -9.95
CA SER A 42 -12.91 7.86 -9.66
C SER A 42 -11.51 8.10 -9.09
N PHE A 43 -11.05 7.18 -8.25
CA PHE A 43 -9.67 7.21 -7.78
C PHE A 43 -8.74 6.77 -8.91
N ALA A 44 -7.63 7.48 -9.12
CA ALA A 44 -6.64 7.09 -10.10
C ALA A 44 -6.04 5.72 -9.74
N PRO A 45 -5.65 4.89 -10.73
CA PRO A 45 -4.85 3.71 -10.47
C PRO A 45 -3.59 4.07 -9.67
N ALA A 46 -3.10 3.13 -8.87
CA ALA A 46 -1.87 3.32 -8.11
C ALA A 46 -0.68 3.54 -9.08
N TYR A 47 0.14 4.51 -8.78
CA TYR A 47 1.36 4.84 -9.51
C TYR A 47 2.47 5.21 -8.52
N ASP A 48 3.71 5.27 -9.01
CA ASP A 48 4.89 5.58 -8.20
C ASP A 48 5.04 4.65 -6.99
N ILE A 49 4.93 3.35 -7.28
CA ILE A 49 5.01 2.28 -6.28
C ILE A 49 6.45 1.83 -6.14
N VAL A 50 7.06 2.16 -5.01
CA VAL A 50 8.47 1.88 -4.72
C VAL A 50 8.64 1.29 -3.32
N THR A 51 9.76 0.62 -3.08
CA THR A 51 10.18 0.16 -1.74
C THR A 51 11.36 1.02 -1.29
N THR A 52 11.06 2.13 -0.66
CA THR A 52 12.08 3.13 -0.26
C THR A 52 12.95 2.64 0.90
N SER A 53 12.41 1.79 1.77
CA SER A 53 13.10 1.27 2.94
C SER A 53 14.34 0.40 2.63
N VAL A 54 14.51 -0.08 1.40
CA VAL A 54 15.75 -0.77 0.98
C VAL A 54 16.91 0.20 0.79
N TYR A 55 16.63 1.47 0.54
CA TYR A 55 17.62 2.52 0.37
C TYR A 55 17.79 3.38 1.63
N ILE A 56 16.72 3.54 2.40
CA ILE A 56 16.67 4.41 3.59
C ILE A 56 16.33 3.55 4.80
N LYS A 57 17.34 3.19 5.60
CA LYS A 57 17.16 2.28 6.76
C LYS A 57 16.21 2.81 7.84
N THR A 58 16.13 4.13 8.01
CA THR A 58 15.27 4.82 8.99
C THR A 58 13.98 5.36 8.36
N ASP A 59 13.57 4.78 7.24
CA ASP A 59 12.42 5.25 6.49
C ASP A 59 11.09 5.06 7.25
N SER A 60 10.12 5.89 6.92
CA SER A 60 8.80 5.94 7.56
C SER A 60 7.77 6.39 6.55
N MET A 61 6.49 6.37 6.91
CA MET A 61 5.42 6.91 6.09
C MET A 61 5.65 8.40 5.77
N ALA A 62 5.42 8.81 4.52
CA ALA A 62 5.49 10.24 4.14
C ALA A 62 4.42 11.06 4.86
N LEU A 63 3.22 10.50 5.03
CA LEU A 63 2.07 11.14 5.65
C LEU A 63 1.78 10.53 7.02
N LEU A 64 1.17 11.35 7.89
CA LEU A 64 0.71 10.88 9.19
C LEU A 64 -0.50 9.95 9.04
N LEU A 65 -0.42 8.78 9.64
CA LEU A 65 -1.55 7.88 9.81
C LEU A 65 -1.85 7.75 11.32
N GLY A 66 -3.00 8.24 11.73
CA GLY A 66 -3.36 8.25 13.14
C GLY A 66 -2.40 9.05 14.03
N GLY A 67 -1.80 10.12 13.50
CA GLY A 67 -0.85 10.98 14.22
C GLY A 67 0.59 10.48 14.25
N SER A 68 0.92 9.38 13.56
CA SER A 68 2.26 8.81 13.51
C SER A 68 2.72 8.58 12.07
N LYS A 69 4.03 8.75 11.82
CA LYS A 69 4.70 8.34 10.59
C LYS A 69 5.27 6.92 10.65
N ALA A 70 5.21 6.26 11.79
CA ALA A 70 5.67 4.88 11.91
C ALA A 70 4.85 3.96 10.99
N TRP A 71 5.50 2.91 10.46
CA TRP A 71 4.81 1.89 9.68
C TRP A 71 3.61 1.35 10.47
N PRO A 72 2.39 1.43 9.94
CA PRO A 72 1.18 1.11 10.71
C PRO A 72 1.14 -0.37 11.06
N LYS A 73 0.59 -0.68 12.23
CA LYS A 73 0.16 -2.03 12.57
C LYS A 73 -1.23 -2.29 11.98
N TYR A 74 -1.60 -3.57 11.82
CA TYR A 74 -2.91 -4.00 11.34
C TYR A 74 -4.08 -3.22 11.97
N LYS A 75 -4.09 -3.09 13.31
CA LYS A 75 -5.15 -2.35 14.03
C LYS A 75 -5.26 -0.88 13.61
N MET A 76 -4.14 -0.26 13.24
CA MET A 76 -4.12 1.13 12.79
C MET A 76 -4.73 1.26 11.39
N LEU A 77 -4.43 0.34 10.47
CA LEU A 77 -5.07 0.30 9.16
C LEU A 77 -6.57 0.03 9.27
N MET A 78 -6.99 -0.90 10.12
CA MET A 78 -8.41 -1.16 10.39
C MET A 78 -9.12 0.09 10.92
N ARG A 79 -8.50 0.82 11.85
CA ARG A 79 -9.04 2.10 12.36
C ARG A 79 -9.13 3.14 11.25
N PHE A 80 -8.10 3.29 10.43
CA PHE A 80 -8.06 4.21 9.30
C PHE A 80 -9.19 3.91 8.30
N GLY A 81 -9.35 2.66 7.90
CA GLY A 81 -10.41 2.24 6.98
C GLY A 81 -11.81 2.60 7.51
N ARG A 82 -12.03 2.37 8.81
CA ARG A 82 -13.33 2.69 9.45
C ARG A 82 -13.57 4.19 9.61
N SER A 83 -12.58 4.94 10.10
CA SER A 83 -12.77 6.34 10.47
C SER A 83 -12.60 7.31 9.29
N ALA A 84 -11.69 7.05 8.37
CA ALA A 84 -11.37 7.95 7.26
C ALA A 84 -11.99 7.50 5.93
N CYS A 85 -12.13 6.18 5.71
CA CYS A 85 -12.69 5.64 4.47
C CYS A 85 -14.17 5.20 4.60
N ASN A 86 -14.76 5.34 5.79
CA ASN A 86 -16.15 4.96 6.07
C ASN A 86 -16.48 3.50 5.69
N LEU A 87 -15.53 2.60 5.94
CA LEU A 87 -15.65 1.17 5.64
C LEU A 87 -16.12 0.40 6.88
N THR A 88 -16.85 -0.67 6.67
CA THR A 88 -17.14 -1.64 7.75
C THR A 88 -15.88 -2.43 8.10
N GLU A 89 -15.83 -3.00 9.31
CA GLU A 89 -14.72 -3.84 9.74
C GLU A 89 -14.49 -5.05 8.81
N GLY A 90 -15.57 -5.73 8.44
CA GLY A 90 -15.53 -6.84 7.49
C GLY A 90 -14.97 -6.40 6.13
N ARG A 91 -15.40 -5.24 5.63
CA ARG A 91 -14.89 -4.73 4.35
C ARG A 91 -13.41 -4.35 4.40
N CYS A 92 -12.95 -3.72 5.48
CA CYS A 92 -11.52 -3.46 5.69
C CYS A 92 -10.71 -4.77 5.63
N HIS A 93 -11.19 -5.81 6.33
CA HIS A 93 -10.54 -7.12 6.33
C HIS A 93 -10.45 -7.74 4.93
N GLU A 94 -11.56 -7.78 4.19
CA GLU A 94 -11.59 -8.27 2.80
C GLU A 94 -10.60 -7.53 1.90
N LEU A 95 -10.57 -6.20 1.99
CA LEU A 95 -9.65 -5.39 1.18
C LEU A 95 -8.19 -5.62 1.55
N LEU A 96 -7.86 -5.79 2.82
CA LEU A 96 -6.51 -6.15 3.26
C LEU A 96 -6.12 -7.54 2.73
N GLN A 97 -7.03 -8.51 2.73
CA GLN A 97 -6.77 -9.83 2.14
C GLN A 97 -6.51 -9.74 0.63
N GLN A 98 -7.21 -8.88 -0.10
CA GLN A 98 -6.93 -8.65 -1.52
C GLN A 98 -5.52 -8.08 -1.73
N VAL A 99 -5.08 -7.13 -0.89
CA VAL A 99 -3.73 -6.58 -0.96
C VAL A 99 -2.68 -7.65 -0.65
N VAL A 100 -2.89 -8.45 0.40
CA VAL A 100 -2.00 -9.57 0.76
C VAL A 100 -1.85 -10.55 -0.41
N HIS A 101 -2.97 -10.97 -0.99
CA HIS A 101 -2.95 -11.89 -2.13
C HIS A 101 -2.17 -11.31 -3.33
N GLY A 102 -2.40 -10.03 -3.67
CA GLY A 102 -1.64 -9.35 -4.72
C GLY A 102 -0.13 -9.29 -4.42
N MET A 103 0.24 -9.03 -3.16
CA MET A 103 1.65 -9.03 -2.75
C MET A 103 2.27 -10.43 -2.82
N GLU A 104 1.55 -11.48 -2.44
CA GLU A 104 2.02 -12.87 -2.55
C GLU A 104 2.34 -13.23 -4.00
N LEU A 105 1.45 -12.88 -4.95
CA LEU A 105 1.69 -13.08 -6.38
C LEU A 105 2.93 -12.30 -6.85
N ALA A 106 3.04 -11.03 -6.48
CA ALA A 106 4.20 -10.20 -6.83
C ALA A 106 5.51 -10.75 -6.25
N MET A 107 5.48 -11.32 -5.04
CA MET A 107 6.66 -11.95 -4.43
C MET A 107 7.12 -13.18 -5.22
N VAL A 108 6.19 -13.95 -5.81
CA VAL A 108 6.54 -15.10 -6.69
C VAL A 108 7.26 -14.59 -7.93
N GLU A 109 6.70 -13.60 -8.62
CA GLU A 109 7.31 -13.00 -9.80
C GLU A 109 8.68 -12.36 -9.48
N MET A 110 8.80 -11.71 -8.32
CA MET A 110 10.05 -11.12 -7.86
C MET A 110 11.14 -12.18 -7.67
N ARG A 111 10.82 -13.35 -7.09
CA ARG A 111 11.77 -14.45 -6.94
C ARG A 111 12.26 -14.97 -8.29
N ASP A 112 11.38 -15.07 -9.26
CA ASP A 112 11.75 -15.47 -10.62
C ASP A 112 12.63 -14.40 -11.29
N HIS A 113 12.31 -13.14 -11.12
CA HIS A 113 13.12 -12.04 -11.65
C HIS A 113 14.53 -12.01 -11.04
N ILE A 114 14.65 -12.18 -9.73
CA ILE A 114 15.93 -12.29 -9.02
C ILE A 114 16.78 -13.43 -9.60
N ARG A 115 16.17 -14.58 -9.90
CA ARG A 115 16.87 -15.77 -10.42
C ARG A 115 17.42 -15.52 -11.82
N THR A 116 16.73 -14.76 -12.65
CA THR A 116 17.07 -14.52 -14.06
C THR A 116 17.91 -13.26 -14.29
N HIS A 117 17.92 -12.32 -13.33
CA HIS A 117 18.60 -11.02 -13.42
C HIS A 117 19.63 -10.85 -12.29
N ARG A 118 20.84 -11.38 -12.49
CA ARG A 118 21.88 -11.38 -11.44
C ARG A 118 22.24 -9.99 -10.89
N GLY A 119 22.25 -8.95 -11.75
CA GLY A 119 22.52 -7.56 -11.32
C GLY A 119 21.46 -6.97 -10.40
N PHE A 120 20.26 -7.52 -10.40
CA PHE A 120 19.14 -7.12 -9.54
C PHE A 120 19.02 -7.95 -8.26
N ALA A 121 19.73 -9.09 -8.17
CA ALA A 121 19.49 -10.10 -7.14
C ALA A 121 19.64 -9.57 -5.70
N GLU A 122 20.62 -8.72 -5.45
CA GLU A 122 20.87 -8.18 -4.10
C GLU A 122 19.72 -7.27 -3.64
N ILE A 123 19.36 -6.27 -4.46
CA ILE A 123 18.28 -5.34 -4.13
C ILE A 123 16.92 -6.05 -4.11
N GLY A 124 16.69 -6.99 -5.02
CA GLY A 124 15.45 -7.77 -5.06
C GLY A 124 15.22 -8.62 -3.81
N LYS A 125 16.27 -9.25 -3.28
CA LYS A 125 16.19 -9.98 -2.00
C LYS A 125 15.87 -9.03 -0.84
N ALA A 126 16.53 -7.88 -0.77
CA ALA A 126 16.24 -6.87 0.24
C ALA A 126 14.79 -6.36 0.13
N MET A 127 14.25 -6.17 -1.08
CA MET A 127 12.84 -5.82 -1.30
C MET A 127 11.90 -6.90 -0.76
N LEU A 128 12.14 -8.17 -1.07
CA LEU A 128 11.32 -9.29 -0.58
C LEU A 128 11.28 -9.34 0.96
N GLU A 129 12.40 -9.13 1.62
CA GLU A 129 12.47 -9.05 3.09
C GLU A 129 11.61 -7.92 3.63
N GLN A 130 11.66 -6.73 3.02
CA GLN A 130 10.83 -5.59 3.40
C GLN A 130 9.35 -5.84 3.16
N TRP A 131 8.98 -6.48 2.04
CA TRP A 131 7.59 -6.81 1.72
C TRP A 131 7.02 -7.84 2.69
N GLN A 132 7.79 -8.86 3.04
CA GLN A 132 7.39 -9.84 4.04
C GLN A 132 7.16 -9.18 5.40
N ALA A 133 8.14 -8.41 5.88
CA ALA A 133 8.04 -7.70 7.15
C ALA A 133 6.87 -6.70 7.19
N GLY A 134 6.63 -5.98 6.08
CA GLY A 134 5.51 -5.04 5.95
C GLY A 134 4.15 -5.75 5.95
N THR A 135 4.05 -6.87 5.24
CA THR A 135 2.84 -7.70 5.21
C THR A 135 2.50 -8.22 6.61
N GLU A 136 3.45 -8.83 7.29
CA GLU A 136 3.27 -9.38 8.64
C GLU A 136 2.89 -8.30 9.66
N ARG A 137 3.52 -7.13 9.58
CA ARG A 137 3.24 -6.02 10.51
C ARG A 137 1.90 -5.34 10.27
N SER A 138 1.60 -5.06 9.00
CA SER A 138 0.56 -4.09 8.63
C SER A 138 -0.72 -4.73 8.09
N LEU A 139 -0.60 -5.83 7.38
CA LEU A 139 -1.71 -6.38 6.60
C LEU A 139 -2.34 -7.62 7.23
N VAL A 140 -1.61 -8.32 8.08
CA VAL A 140 -2.07 -9.55 8.74
C VAL A 140 -2.33 -9.29 10.23
N LYS A 141 -3.44 -9.86 10.72
CA LYS A 141 -3.76 -9.80 12.14
C LYS A 141 -2.77 -10.68 12.92
N GLY A 142 -1.95 -10.05 13.73
CA GLY A 142 -1.10 -10.73 14.70
C GLY A 142 -1.88 -11.16 15.95
#